data_3be90cb9b758f28642267b74d21c6abf
#
_entry.id   3be90cb9b758f28642267b74d21c6abf
#
_cell.length_a   1.000
_cell.length_b   1.000
_cell.length_c   1.000
_cell.angle_alpha   90.00
_cell.angle_beta   90.00
_cell.angle_gamma   90.00
#
_symmetry.space_group_name_H-M   'P 1'
#
loop_
_entity.id
_entity.type
_entity.pdbx_description
1 polymer ?
#
loop_
_entity_poly.entity_id
_entity_poly.type
_entity_poly.pdbx_seq_one_letter_code
_entity_poly.pdbx_strand_id
1 'polypeptide(L)'
;MNIIDTLTKEDVRHFKLFLKRSNIKVADAPVSKLFDVIRKGNYEDDKTIHQEKFNQLKANAFYRLKNRMLVDINKSLLVLNYNKVDKILILNYLILSEIFLYKSAFKIAYNFLCKAEKKAAEHEFYSILETIYEQMIALSHQYVDLPLLAIIKKKKDVVKRKEEINAVNDMLAEVMWRLQKSNYSAKGLHIVDELDNIKNKLDNINLIDQSPSLRIQMQKSIRMMLLQKGDFSSLQLYLSKTLKEFDRDSVFNKNNHNQKIVMQTWLINVNLKLFNFHLVYEYAEELKESLHQYKNLYYETHVWTYYQCVFAGCFYSNQLQRCLQISKKYSSEEVLKDHSSLINLNLAIVYFCLKDIKKANECLNKVLK
;
A
#
# COMPACT_ATOMS: atom_id res chain seq x y z
N MET A 1 0.67 19.28 3.15
CA MET A 1 -0.24 18.18 3.52
C MET A 1 -0.14 17.97 5.03
N ASN A 2 -1.25 18.10 5.74
CA ASN A 2 -1.26 17.98 7.19
C ASN A 2 -1.40 16.49 7.57
N ILE A 3 -0.58 15.98 8.51
CA ILE A 3 -0.67 14.58 8.97
C ILE A 3 -2.08 14.22 9.44
N ILE A 4 -2.83 15.20 9.98
CA ILE A 4 -4.19 15.01 10.48
C ILE A 4 -5.18 14.66 9.37
N ASP A 5 -4.96 15.13 8.14
CA ASP A 5 -5.82 14.89 6.98
C ASP A 5 -5.69 13.45 6.46
N THR A 6 -4.58 12.78 6.80
CA THR A 6 -4.34 11.38 6.41
C THR A 6 -4.90 10.36 7.40
N LEU A 7 -5.40 10.80 8.56
CA LEU A 7 -5.88 9.91 9.61
C LEU A 7 -7.27 9.33 9.27
N THR A 8 -7.37 8.01 9.37
CA THR A 8 -8.64 7.29 9.24
C THR A 8 -9.55 7.55 10.46
N LYS A 9 -10.82 7.16 10.37
CA LYS A 9 -11.76 7.23 11.52
C LYS A 9 -11.26 6.41 12.71
N GLU A 10 -10.61 5.25 12.46
CA GLU A 10 -10.03 4.40 13.49
C GLU A 10 -8.84 5.08 14.17
N ASP A 11 -7.94 5.69 13.40
CA ASP A 11 -6.77 6.41 13.93
C ASP A 11 -7.21 7.54 14.90
N VAL A 12 -8.22 8.28 14.48
CA VAL A 12 -8.78 9.38 15.31
C VAL A 12 -9.42 8.87 16.58
N ARG A 13 -10.22 7.80 16.49
CA ARG A 13 -10.83 7.18 17.68
C ARG A 13 -9.75 6.71 18.64
N HIS A 14 -8.71 6.04 18.11
CA HIS A 14 -7.59 5.55 18.92
C HIS A 14 -6.81 6.70 19.54
N PHE A 15 -6.51 7.76 18.79
CA PHE A 15 -5.82 8.94 19.31
C PHE A 15 -6.58 9.59 20.47
N LYS A 16 -7.91 9.78 20.35
CA LYS A 16 -8.72 10.31 21.44
C LYS A 16 -8.73 9.41 22.67
N LEU A 17 -8.72 8.07 22.49
CA LEU A 17 -8.57 7.12 23.60
C LEU A 17 -7.17 7.16 24.21
N PHE A 18 -6.13 7.30 23.39
CA PHE A 18 -4.75 7.43 23.82
C PHE A 18 -4.55 8.66 24.71
N LEU A 19 -5.08 9.83 24.31
CA LEU A 19 -5.06 11.03 25.13
C LEU A 19 -5.76 10.85 26.49
N LYS A 20 -6.88 10.12 26.53
CA LYS A 20 -7.60 9.82 27.78
C LYS A 20 -6.81 8.89 28.72
N ARG A 21 -6.03 7.96 28.18
CA ARG A 21 -5.23 6.98 28.95
C ARG A 21 -3.91 7.54 29.45
N SER A 22 -3.29 8.45 28.72
CA SER A 22 -2.02 9.08 29.10
C SER A 22 -2.14 10.04 30.29
N ASN A 23 -3.32 10.15 30.86
CA ASN A 23 -3.74 10.68 32.13
C ASN A 23 -2.83 11.71 32.79
N ILE A 24 -2.90 12.91 32.32
CA ILE A 24 -2.53 14.08 33.09
C ILE A 24 -3.78 14.97 33.06
N LYS A 25 -4.53 14.90 34.11
CA LYS A 25 -5.94 15.32 34.30
C LYS A 25 -6.35 16.72 33.82
N VAL A 26 -5.43 17.58 33.38
CA VAL A 26 -5.74 18.98 32.98
C VAL A 26 -4.99 19.41 31.71
N ALA A 27 -3.86 18.78 31.39
CA ALA A 27 -2.98 19.24 30.27
C ALA A 27 -3.40 18.78 28.87
N ASP A 28 -4.31 17.79 28.76
CA ASP A 28 -4.66 17.18 27.46
C ASP A 28 -5.87 17.82 26.79
N ALA A 29 -6.66 18.59 27.49
CA ALA A 29 -7.79 19.33 26.94
C ALA A 29 -7.36 20.30 25.81
N PRO A 30 -6.24 21.06 25.92
CA PRO A 30 -5.76 21.92 24.84
C PRO A 30 -5.31 21.15 23.59
N VAL A 31 -4.68 19.97 23.74
CA VAL A 31 -4.22 19.12 22.64
C VAL A 31 -5.42 18.58 21.86
N SER A 32 -6.41 18.03 22.55
CA SER A 32 -7.63 17.52 21.92
C SER A 32 -8.40 18.63 21.21
N LYS A 33 -8.50 19.83 21.83
CA LYS A 33 -9.15 20.99 21.23
C LYS A 33 -8.42 21.45 19.96
N LEU A 34 -7.09 21.53 19.98
CA LEU A 34 -6.28 21.90 18.83
C LEU A 34 -6.46 20.88 17.71
N PHE A 35 -6.43 19.59 18.02
CA PHE A 35 -6.66 18.52 17.06
C PHE A 35 -8.02 18.66 16.37
N ASP A 36 -9.10 18.86 17.16
CA ASP A 36 -10.45 18.99 16.59
C ASP A 36 -10.61 20.26 15.74
N VAL A 37 -9.94 21.35 16.08
CA VAL A 37 -9.93 22.61 15.29
C VAL A 37 -9.24 22.38 13.94
N ILE A 38 -8.04 21.80 13.94
CA ILE A 38 -7.28 21.56 12.69
C ILE A 38 -8.04 20.58 11.79
N ARG A 39 -8.62 19.52 12.37
CA ARG A 39 -9.34 18.50 11.59
C ARG A 39 -10.62 19.02 10.93
N LYS A 40 -11.25 20.04 11.45
CA LYS A 40 -12.42 20.68 10.82
C LYS A 40 -12.08 21.41 9.52
N GLY A 41 -10.79 21.67 9.27
CA GLY A 41 -10.29 22.11 7.96
C GLY A 41 -10.65 23.53 7.53
N ASN A 42 -11.09 24.40 8.46
CA ASN A 42 -11.58 25.74 8.13
C ASN A 42 -10.49 26.83 8.19
N TYR A 43 -9.19 26.44 8.20
CA TYR A 43 -8.10 27.40 8.41
C TYR A 43 -6.99 27.18 7.39
N GLU A 44 -6.53 28.27 6.77
CA GLU A 44 -5.49 28.23 5.73
C GLU A 44 -4.09 28.05 6.33
N ASP A 45 -3.83 28.62 7.53
CA ASP A 45 -2.52 28.56 8.17
C ASP A 45 -2.58 28.50 9.71
N ASP A 46 -1.40 28.20 10.30
CA ASP A 46 -1.23 28.10 11.76
C ASP A 46 -1.41 29.44 12.49
N LYS A 47 -1.16 30.56 11.81
CA LYS A 47 -1.28 31.90 12.40
C LYS A 47 -2.75 32.23 12.61
N THR A 48 -3.60 31.92 11.64
CA THR A 48 -5.04 32.10 11.74
C THR A 48 -5.64 31.26 12.87
N ILE A 49 -5.24 29.98 12.99
CA ILE A 49 -5.68 29.12 14.09
C ILE A 49 -5.27 29.70 15.45
N HIS A 50 -4.02 30.17 15.57
CA HIS A 50 -3.54 30.77 16.80
C HIS A 50 -4.34 32.03 17.17
N GLN A 51 -4.52 32.94 16.24
CA GLN A 51 -5.20 34.22 16.46
C GLN A 51 -6.69 34.06 16.80
N GLU A 52 -7.38 33.14 16.14
CA GLU A 52 -8.83 32.98 16.34
C GLU A 52 -9.22 32.07 17.50
N LYS A 53 -8.46 31.00 17.75
CA LYS A 53 -8.86 29.96 18.69
C LYS A 53 -7.94 29.81 19.90
N PHE A 54 -6.70 30.32 19.81
CA PHE A 54 -5.68 30.17 20.84
C PHE A 54 -4.95 31.49 21.15
N ASN A 55 -5.62 32.63 20.97
CA ASN A 55 -5.07 33.99 21.17
C ASN A 55 -4.59 34.22 22.62
N GLN A 56 -5.14 33.50 23.60
CA GLN A 56 -4.70 33.54 25.00
C GLN A 56 -3.31 32.90 25.20
N LEU A 57 -2.80 32.15 24.26
CA LEU A 57 -1.47 31.56 24.32
C LEU A 57 -0.46 32.46 23.62
N LYS A 58 0.74 32.61 24.20
CA LYS A 58 1.87 33.20 23.47
C LYS A 58 2.20 32.31 22.25
N ALA A 59 2.67 32.89 21.16
CA ALA A 59 2.99 32.18 19.92
C ALA A 59 3.88 30.93 20.17
N ASN A 60 4.96 31.09 20.98
CA ASN A 60 5.83 29.97 21.33
C ASN A 60 5.11 28.85 22.11
N ALA A 61 4.13 29.19 22.95
CA ALA A 61 3.36 28.20 23.68
C ALA A 61 2.39 27.44 22.74
N PHE A 62 1.82 28.13 21.76
CA PHE A 62 0.99 27.50 20.72
C PHE A 62 1.81 26.50 19.86
N TYR A 63 3.00 26.88 19.40
CA TYR A 63 3.86 25.97 18.64
C TYR A 63 4.35 24.77 19.47
N ARG A 64 4.62 24.95 20.76
CA ARG A 64 4.90 23.83 21.67
C ARG A 64 3.71 22.89 21.82
N LEU A 65 2.49 23.44 21.92
CA LEU A 65 1.26 22.65 21.98
C LEU A 65 1.06 21.84 20.69
N LYS A 66 1.29 22.45 19.53
CA LYS A 66 1.23 21.78 18.22
C LYS A 66 2.25 20.66 18.12
N ASN A 67 3.50 20.90 18.49
CA ASN A 67 4.55 19.87 18.48
C ASN A 67 4.22 18.71 19.43
N ARG A 68 3.71 18.99 20.64
CA ARG A 68 3.24 17.96 21.57
C ARG A 68 2.12 17.12 20.93
N MET A 69 1.13 17.75 20.32
CA MET A 69 0.05 17.06 19.61
C MET A 69 0.59 16.11 18.53
N LEU A 70 1.55 16.55 17.70
CA LEU A 70 2.16 15.72 16.66
C LEU A 70 2.92 14.51 17.26
N VAL A 71 3.66 14.73 18.35
CA VAL A 71 4.33 13.62 19.06
C VAL A 71 3.32 12.62 19.61
N ASP A 72 2.21 13.08 20.18
CA ASP A 72 1.18 12.21 20.74
C ASP A 72 0.41 11.45 19.64
N ILE A 73 0.15 12.07 18.46
CA ILE A 73 -0.39 11.40 17.27
C ILE A 73 0.56 10.29 16.83
N ASN A 74 1.87 10.58 16.70
CA ASN A 74 2.86 9.58 16.27
C ASN A 74 2.91 8.39 17.25
N LYS A 75 2.91 8.63 18.56
CA LYS A 75 2.85 7.57 19.59
C LYS A 75 1.58 6.74 19.47
N SER A 76 0.43 7.40 19.28
CA SER A 76 -0.84 6.72 19.10
C SER A 76 -0.86 5.82 17.88
N LEU A 77 -0.34 6.31 16.74
CA LEU A 77 -0.23 5.53 15.52
C LEU A 77 0.70 4.32 15.67
N LEU A 78 1.85 4.48 16.36
CA LEU A 78 2.76 3.37 16.64
C LEU A 78 2.08 2.29 17.49
N VAL A 79 1.35 2.67 18.54
CA VAL A 79 0.63 1.73 19.40
C VAL A 79 -0.49 1.01 18.62
N LEU A 80 -1.27 1.74 17.84
CA LEU A 80 -2.37 1.17 17.05
C LEU A 80 -1.86 0.16 16.00
N ASN A 81 -0.71 0.44 15.39
CA ASN A 81 -0.17 -0.37 14.29
C ASN A 81 0.89 -1.38 14.75
N TYR A 82 1.10 -1.53 16.07
CA TYR A 82 2.16 -2.39 16.64
C TYR A 82 2.20 -3.80 16.05
N ASN A 83 1.03 -4.43 15.82
CA ASN A 83 0.90 -5.80 15.31
C ASN A 83 0.19 -5.88 13.94
N LYS A 84 -0.16 -4.76 13.32
CA LYS A 84 -0.95 -4.79 12.07
C LYS A 84 -0.10 -5.12 10.84
N VAL A 85 1.18 -4.72 10.83
CA VAL A 85 2.11 -4.89 9.72
C VAL A 85 3.34 -5.65 10.21
N ASP A 86 3.69 -6.77 9.57
CA ASP A 86 4.80 -7.62 9.99
C ASP A 86 6.14 -6.87 10.06
N LYS A 87 6.39 -5.95 9.14
CA LYS A 87 7.61 -5.12 9.18
C LYS A 87 7.67 -4.24 10.45
N ILE A 88 6.52 -3.67 10.86
CA ILE A 88 6.44 -2.87 12.10
C ILE A 88 6.67 -3.78 13.31
N LEU A 89 6.08 -4.98 13.33
CA LEU A 89 6.28 -5.95 14.40
C LEU A 89 7.75 -6.36 14.55
N ILE A 90 8.45 -6.60 13.43
CA ILE A 90 9.88 -6.94 13.43
C ILE A 90 10.71 -5.79 14.02
N LEU A 91 10.45 -4.56 13.59
CA LEU A 91 11.14 -3.38 14.13
C LEU A 91 10.85 -3.19 15.62
N ASN A 92 9.65 -3.50 16.10
CA ASN A 92 9.33 -3.49 17.51
C ASN A 92 10.12 -4.54 18.29
N TYR A 93 10.35 -5.75 17.74
CA TYR A 93 11.21 -6.74 18.37
C TYR A 93 12.67 -6.27 18.47
N LEU A 94 13.18 -5.54 17.46
CA LEU A 94 14.51 -4.94 17.54
C LEU A 94 14.58 -3.87 18.63
N ILE A 95 13.57 -2.99 18.74
CA ILE A 95 13.51 -1.99 19.80
C ILE A 95 13.45 -2.66 21.17
N LEU A 96 12.65 -3.71 21.35
CA LEU A 96 12.58 -4.46 22.59
C LEU A 96 13.92 -5.14 22.93
N SER A 97 14.61 -5.68 21.94
CA SER A 97 15.96 -6.23 22.13
C SER A 97 16.90 -5.16 22.69
N GLU A 98 16.96 -3.98 22.13
CA GLU A 98 17.77 -2.85 22.62
C GLU A 98 17.42 -2.47 24.06
N ILE A 99 16.12 -2.35 24.37
CA ILE A 99 15.66 -2.03 25.72
C ILE A 99 16.17 -3.06 26.75
N PHE A 100 16.16 -4.36 26.40
CA PHE A 100 16.63 -5.41 27.28
C PHE A 100 18.15 -5.50 27.32
N LEU A 101 18.88 -5.09 26.30
CA LEU A 101 20.33 -4.89 26.33
C LEU A 101 20.72 -3.81 27.36
N TYR A 102 20.05 -2.64 27.33
CA TYR A 102 20.27 -1.59 28.34
C TYR A 102 20.01 -2.07 29.78
N LYS A 103 19.11 -3.04 29.95
CA LYS A 103 18.81 -3.67 31.26
C LYS A 103 19.73 -4.84 31.60
N SER A 104 20.77 -5.12 30.79
CA SER A 104 21.65 -6.29 30.92
C SER A 104 20.92 -7.64 30.92
N ALA A 105 19.71 -7.68 30.38
CA ALA A 105 18.89 -8.89 30.28
C ALA A 105 19.16 -9.63 28.93
N PHE A 106 20.40 -10.06 28.73
CA PHE A 106 20.92 -10.54 27.44
C PHE A 106 20.15 -11.72 26.83
N LYS A 107 19.73 -12.68 27.64
CA LYS A 107 18.91 -13.81 27.20
C LYS A 107 17.56 -13.38 26.65
N ILE A 108 16.94 -12.36 27.28
CA ILE A 108 15.64 -11.81 26.82
C ILE A 108 15.85 -11.04 25.52
N ALA A 109 16.89 -10.22 25.41
CA ALA A 109 17.27 -9.52 24.19
C ALA A 109 17.46 -10.50 23.02
N TYR A 110 18.22 -11.57 23.23
CA TYR A 110 18.41 -12.62 22.23
C TYR A 110 17.10 -13.27 21.77
N ASN A 111 16.19 -13.56 22.71
CA ASN A 111 14.89 -14.13 22.35
C ASN A 111 14.05 -13.20 21.44
N PHE A 112 14.16 -11.89 21.62
CA PHE A 112 13.50 -10.93 20.72
C PHE A 112 14.18 -10.89 19.35
N LEU A 113 15.52 -10.98 19.29
CA LEU A 113 16.25 -11.09 18.01
C LEU A 113 15.87 -12.36 17.25
N CYS A 114 15.72 -13.51 17.93
CA CYS A 114 15.26 -14.74 17.29
C CYS A 114 13.80 -14.62 16.74
N LYS A 115 12.92 -13.94 17.45
CA LYS A 115 11.56 -13.66 16.95
C LYS A 115 11.59 -12.76 15.72
N ALA A 116 12.44 -11.74 15.74
CA ALA A 116 12.65 -10.83 14.61
C ALA A 116 13.23 -11.58 13.40
N GLU A 117 14.26 -12.43 13.61
CA GLU A 117 14.89 -13.25 12.58
C GLU A 117 13.86 -14.12 11.86
N LYS A 118 13.07 -14.89 12.62
CA LYS A 118 12.06 -15.78 12.04
C LYS A 118 11.10 -15.01 11.13
N LYS A 119 10.56 -13.91 11.63
CA LYS A 119 9.61 -13.08 10.87
C LYS A 119 10.26 -12.39 9.67
N ALA A 120 11.48 -11.87 9.81
CA ALA A 120 12.18 -11.20 8.73
C ALA A 120 12.56 -12.19 7.61
N ALA A 121 12.90 -13.44 7.95
CA ALA A 121 13.17 -14.50 6.97
C ALA A 121 11.90 -14.92 6.21
N GLU A 122 10.74 -15.04 6.88
CA GLU A 122 9.45 -15.35 6.25
C GLU A 122 9.04 -14.33 5.17
N HIS A 123 9.54 -13.09 5.27
CA HIS A 123 9.16 -11.98 4.39
C HIS A 123 10.30 -11.45 3.51
N GLU A 124 11.42 -12.14 3.45
CA GLU A 124 12.59 -11.75 2.64
C GLU A 124 13.12 -10.33 2.96
N PHE A 125 13.03 -9.89 4.22
CA PHE A 125 13.55 -8.58 4.64
C PHE A 125 15.06 -8.64 4.91
N TYR A 126 15.85 -8.89 3.88
CA TYR A 126 17.29 -9.15 3.97
C TYR A 126 18.09 -8.04 4.66
N SER A 127 17.72 -6.76 4.43
CA SER A 127 18.39 -5.63 5.12
C SER A 127 18.13 -5.65 6.64
N ILE A 128 16.93 -6.06 7.06
CA ILE A 128 16.60 -6.19 8.48
C ILE A 128 17.28 -7.45 9.06
N LEU A 129 17.35 -8.55 8.31
CA LEU A 129 18.07 -9.77 8.72
C LEU A 129 19.54 -9.50 8.96
N GLU A 130 20.19 -8.72 8.09
CA GLU A 130 21.59 -8.32 8.29
C GLU A 130 21.76 -7.57 9.61
N THR A 131 20.90 -6.56 9.88
CA THR A 131 20.91 -5.80 11.14
C THR A 131 20.69 -6.72 12.37
N ILE A 132 19.76 -7.68 12.27
CA ILE A 132 19.50 -8.65 13.34
C ILE A 132 20.76 -9.48 13.65
N TYR A 133 21.42 -9.99 12.61
CA TYR A 133 22.64 -10.78 12.81
C TYR A 133 23.80 -9.93 13.33
N GLU A 134 23.89 -8.66 12.95
CA GLU A 134 24.88 -7.74 13.55
C GLU A 134 24.65 -7.54 15.03
N GLN A 135 23.42 -7.34 15.45
CA GLN A 135 23.07 -7.23 16.88
C GLN A 135 23.32 -8.53 17.62
N MET A 136 23.00 -9.71 17.03
CA MET A 136 23.31 -11.00 17.64
C MET A 136 24.82 -11.21 17.80
N ILE A 137 25.64 -10.82 16.82
CA ILE A 137 27.10 -10.94 16.88
C ILE A 137 27.64 -9.99 17.97
N ALA A 138 27.16 -8.75 18.03
CA ALA A 138 27.56 -7.82 19.09
C ALA A 138 27.18 -8.34 20.49
N LEU A 139 26.02 -8.96 20.62
CA LEU A 139 25.54 -9.57 21.88
C LEU A 139 26.43 -10.73 22.34
N SER A 140 27.15 -11.42 21.44
CA SER A 140 27.99 -12.58 21.79
C SER A 140 29.13 -12.25 22.78
N HIS A 141 29.51 -10.98 22.89
CA HIS A 141 30.49 -10.52 23.87
C HIS A 141 29.99 -10.58 25.31
N GLN A 142 28.65 -10.56 25.51
CA GLN A 142 28.04 -10.58 26.86
C GLN A 142 27.19 -11.82 27.12
N TYR A 143 26.86 -12.59 26.08
CA TYR A 143 26.03 -13.78 26.19
C TYR A 143 26.67 -14.93 25.40
N VAL A 144 27.42 -15.78 26.11
CA VAL A 144 28.27 -16.82 25.52
C VAL A 144 27.50 -18.02 24.96
N ASP A 145 26.27 -18.26 25.40
CA ASP A 145 25.43 -19.38 24.93
C ASP A 145 24.95 -19.26 23.49
N LEU A 146 25.36 -18.20 22.77
CA LEU A 146 24.99 -17.95 21.39
C LEU A 146 25.72 -18.88 20.42
N PRO A 147 25.04 -19.42 19.39
CA PRO A 147 25.68 -20.20 18.33
C PRO A 147 26.40 -19.29 17.33
N LEU A 148 27.42 -18.56 17.78
CA LEU A 148 28.08 -17.47 17.05
C LEU A 148 28.51 -17.86 15.63
N LEU A 149 29.16 -19.01 15.46
CA LEU A 149 29.63 -19.44 14.12
C LEU A 149 28.49 -19.69 13.14
N ALA A 150 27.36 -20.22 13.62
CA ALA A 150 26.16 -20.40 12.80
C ALA A 150 25.53 -19.04 12.43
N ILE A 151 25.49 -18.05 13.35
CA ILE A 151 25.00 -16.70 13.10
C ILE A 151 25.86 -15.98 12.07
N ILE A 152 27.21 -16.08 12.18
CA ILE A 152 28.14 -15.49 11.21
C ILE A 152 27.94 -16.10 9.82
N LYS A 153 27.73 -17.42 9.72
CA LYS A 153 27.44 -18.08 8.44
C LYS A 153 26.14 -17.56 7.84
N LYS A 154 25.05 -17.53 8.63
CA LYS A 154 23.76 -16.98 8.19
C LYS A 154 23.86 -15.52 7.72
N LYS A 155 24.63 -14.68 8.43
CA LYS A 155 24.88 -13.29 8.02
C LYS A 155 25.52 -13.23 6.63
N LYS A 156 26.60 -14.03 6.40
CA LYS A 156 27.29 -14.08 5.09
C LYS A 156 26.33 -14.48 3.97
N ASP A 157 25.49 -15.49 4.19
CA ASP A 157 24.51 -15.96 3.22
C ASP A 157 23.46 -14.85 2.91
N VAL A 158 23.00 -14.15 3.95
CA VAL A 158 22.04 -13.03 3.82
C VAL A 158 22.65 -11.84 3.07
N VAL A 159 23.89 -11.45 3.38
CA VAL A 159 24.59 -10.34 2.68
C VAL A 159 24.72 -10.67 1.20
N LYS A 160 25.22 -11.87 0.87
CA LYS A 160 25.32 -12.31 -0.52
C LYS A 160 23.98 -12.25 -1.24
N ARG A 161 22.91 -12.78 -0.60
CA ARG A 161 21.56 -12.77 -1.18
C ARG A 161 21.02 -11.35 -1.38
N LYS A 162 21.27 -10.47 -0.41
CA LYS A 162 20.88 -9.05 -0.49
C LYS A 162 21.56 -8.34 -1.66
N GLU A 163 22.87 -8.57 -1.87
CA GLU A 163 23.61 -7.99 -2.99
C GLU A 163 23.07 -8.44 -4.34
N GLU A 164 22.79 -9.74 -4.49
CA GLU A 164 22.20 -10.30 -5.69
C GLU A 164 20.83 -9.69 -5.99
N ILE A 165 19.98 -9.54 -4.96
CA ILE A 165 18.65 -8.93 -5.09
C ILE A 165 18.75 -7.44 -5.44
N ASN A 166 19.68 -6.71 -4.82
CA ASN A 166 19.88 -5.30 -5.11
C ASN A 166 20.33 -5.10 -6.56
N ALA A 167 21.24 -5.92 -7.08
CA ALA A 167 21.65 -5.84 -8.49
C ALA A 167 20.47 -6.01 -9.46
N VAL A 168 19.53 -6.92 -9.18
CA VAL A 168 18.31 -7.09 -9.99
C VAL A 168 17.39 -5.88 -9.82
N ASN A 169 17.20 -5.38 -8.59
CA ASN A 169 16.35 -4.22 -8.34
C ASN A 169 16.88 -2.95 -9.03
N ASP A 170 18.19 -2.73 -9.02
CA ASP A 170 18.84 -1.60 -9.69
C ASP A 170 18.62 -1.67 -11.21
N MET A 171 18.78 -2.86 -11.80
CA MET A 171 18.49 -3.09 -13.22
C MET A 171 17.01 -2.81 -13.55
N LEU A 172 16.08 -3.30 -12.73
CA LEU A 172 14.65 -3.04 -12.93
C LEU A 172 14.28 -1.57 -12.73
N ALA A 173 14.92 -0.89 -11.77
CA ALA A 173 14.73 0.54 -11.55
C ALA A 173 15.22 1.37 -12.74
N GLU A 174 16.38 1.01 -13.33
CA GLU A 174 16.88 1.65 -14.55
C GLU A 174 15.91 1.49 -15.71
N VAL A 175 15.38 0.27 -15.92
CA VAL A 175 14.34 -0.01 -16.92
C VAL A 175 13.14 0.89 -16.73
N MET A 176 12.60 0.95 -15.51
CA MET A 176 11.41 1.74 -15.19
C MET A 176 11.65 3.24 -15.40
N TRP A 177 12.83 3.73 -15.03
CA TRP A 177 13.21 5.12 -15.26
C TRP A 177 13.30 5.46 -16.76
N ARG A 178 13.96 4.62 -17.56
CA ARG A 178 14.04 4.80 -19.01
C ARG A 178 12.65 4.78 -19.66
N LEU A 179 11.78 3.87 -19.25
CA LEU A 179 10.39 3.79 -19.71
C LEU A 179 9.60 5.07 -19.40
N GLN A 180 9.69 5.60 -18.20
CA GLN A 180 9.02 6.85 -17.82
C GLN A 180 9.54 8.04 -18.63
N LYS A 181 10.86 8.12 -18.83
CA LYS A 181 11.49 9.19 -19.58
C LYS A 181 11.10 9.17 -21.07
N SER A 182 10.90 7.97 -21.66
CA SER A 182 10.52 7.81 -23.06
C SER A 182 9.11 8.28 -23.38
N ASN A 183 8.19 8.25 -22.40
CA ASN A 183 6.83 8.79 -22.56
C ASN A 183 6.84 10.31 -22.85
N TYR A 184 7.94 11.00 -22.57
CA TYR A 184 8.12 12.44 -22.83
C TYR A 184 8.89 12.75 -24.12
N SER A 185 9.36 11.73 -24.87
CA SER A 185 10.11 11.95 -26.11
C SER A 185 9.63 11.04 -27.24
N ALA A 186 9.35 11.61 -28.41
CA ALA A 186 8.88 10.93 -29.62
C ALA A 186 9.82 9.87 -30.22
N LYS A 187 10.95 9.55 -29.54
CA LYS A 187 11.98 8.59 -30.00
C LYS A 187 11.84 7.19 -29.40
N GLY A 188 10.61 6.74 -29.08
CA GLY A 188 10.34 5.49 -28.35
C GLY A 188 10.76 4.18 -29.03
N LEU A 189 11.12 4.16 -30.31
CA LEU A 189 11.48 2.92 -31.04
C LEU A 189 12.81 2.29 -30.58
N HIS A 190 13.82 3.09 -30.22
CA HIS A 190 15.13 2.57 -29.76
C HIS A 190 15.11 1.91 -28.38
N ILE A 191 14.15 2.27 -27.54
CA ILE A 191 14.04 1.75 -26.17
C ILE A 191 13.47 0.33 -26.15
N VAL A 192 12.68 -0.03 -27.15
CA VAL A 192 12.05 -1.35 -27.26
C VAL A 192 13.09 -2.46 -27.40
N ASP A 193 14.11 -2.26 -28.23
CA ASP A 193 15.18 -3.24 -28.45
C ASP A 193 16.09 -3.37 -27.20
N GLU A 194 16.34 -2.27 -26.49
CA GLU A 194 17.07 -2.30 -25.21
C GLU A 194 16.28 -3.06 -24.12
N LEU A 195 14.95 -2.93 -24.10
CA LEU A 195 14.10 -3.61 -23.14
C LEU A 195 14.03 -5.12 -23.37
N ASP A 196 14.05 -5.57 -24.63
CA ASP A 196 14.11 -6.98 -24.96
C ASP A 196 15.48 -7.59 -24.54
N ASN A 197 16.58 -6.84 -24.69
CA ASN A 197 17.89 -7.24 -24.19
C ASN A 197 17.93 -7.37 -22.64
N ILE A 198 17.28 -6.45 -21.94
CA ILE A 198 17.21 -6.48 -20.48
C ILE A 198 16.32 -7.63 -20.01
N LYS A 199 15.19 -7.89 -20.71
CA LYS A 199 14.34 -9.04 -20.43
C LYS A 199 15.12 -10.35 -20.56
N ASN A 200 15.86 -10.52 -21.66
CA ASN A 200 16.71 -11.70 -21.86
C ASN A 200 17.80 -11.87 -20.76
N LYS A 201 18.34 -10.78 -20.26
CA LYS A 201 19.27 -10.82 -19.11
C LYS A 201 18.58 -11.24 -17.83
N LEU A 202 17.35 -10.76 -17.59
CA LEU A 202 16.55 -11.10 -16.41
C LEU A 202 16.09 -12.56 -16.44
N ASP A 203 15.68 -13.07 -17.62
CA ASP A 203 15.24 -14.46 -17.79
C ASP A 203 16.36 -15.48 -17.50
N ASN A 204 17.63 -15.07 -17.59
CA ASN A 204 18.80 -15.91 -17.28
C ASN A 204 19.22 -15.87 -15.79
N ILE A 205 18.51 -15.12 -14.93
CA ILE A 205 18.84 -15.02 -13.51
C ILE A 205 18.02 -16.03 -12.70
N ASN A 206 18.59 -17.19 -12.40
CA ASN A 206 17.95 -18.27 -11.61
C ASN A 206 17.41 -17.82 -10.22
N LEU A 207 17.84 -16.68 -9.72
CA LEU A 207 17.40 -16.07 -8.47
C LEU A 207 15.96 -15.56 -8.51
N ILE A 208 15.48 -15.17 -9.68
CA ILE A 208 14.13 -14.58 -9.83
C ILE A 208 13.07 -15.61 -9.43
N ASP A 209 13.26 -16.88 -9.82
CA ASP A 209 12.29 -17.94 -9.52
C ASP A 209 12.22 -18.30 -8.02
N GLN A 210 13.26 -17.96 -7.26
CA GLN A 210 13.37 -18.30 -5.85
C GLN A 210 12.85 -17.18 -4.92
N SER A 211 12.62 -15.96 -5.42
CA SER A 211 12.19 -14.82 -4.61
C SER A 211 10.83 -14.27 -5.05
N PRO A 212 9.76 -14.44 -4.24
CA PRO A 212 8.45 -13.85 -4.50
C PRO A 212 8.50 -12.35 -4.79
N SER A 213 9.32 -11.59 -4.05
CA SER A 213 9.42 -10.15 -4.25
C SER A 213 10.06 -9.77 -5.58
N LEU A 214 11.10 -10.47 -6.03
CA LEU A 214 11.71 -10.26 -7.34
C LEU A 214 10.77 -10.64 -8.49
N ARG A 215 10.06 -11.76 -8.38
CA ARG A 215 9.04 -12.18 -9.36
C ARG A 215 7.97 -11.11 -9.56
N ILE A 216 7.46 -10.54 -8.45
CA ILE A 216 6.48 -9.45 -8.49
C ILE A 216 7.07 -8.21 -9.17
N GLN A 217 8.31 -7.86 -8.86
CA GLN A 217 8.97 -6.68 -9.42
C GLN A 217 9.24 -6.83 -10.92
N MET A 218 9.73 -8.00 -11.35
CA MET A 218 9.90 -8.35 -12.75
C MET A 218 8.57 -8.27 -13.51
N GLN A 219 7.50 -8.85 -12.95
CA GLN A 219 6.16 -8.77 -13.54
C GLN A 219 5.72 -7.31 -13.77
N LYS A 220 5.96 -6.42 -12.79
CA LYS A 220 5.65 -5.00 -12.96
C LYS A 220 6.39 -4.36 -14.13
N SER A 221 7.68 -4.66 -14.27
CA SER A 221 8.52 -4.11 -15.32
C SER A 221 8.10 -4.60 -16.72
N ILE A 222 7.88 -5.91 -16.88
CA ILE A 222 7.40 -6.49 -18.15
C ILE A 222 6.01 -5.95 -18.52
N ARG A 223 5.11 -5.84 -17.55
CA ARG A 223 3.80 -5.22 -17.77
C ARG A 223 3.93 -3.79 -18.31
N MET A 224 4.80 -2.97 -17.72
CA MET A 224 5.01 -1.60 -18.19
C MET A 224 5.61 -1.54 -19.60
N MET A 225 6.53 -2.44 -19.92
CA MET A 225 7.08 -2.57 -21.28
C MET A 225 5.99 -2.87 -22.32
N LEU A 226 5.15 -3.88 -22.07
CA LEU A 226 4.07 -4.27 -22.96
C LEU A 226 3.00 -3.19 -23.11
N LEU A 227 2.69 -2.47 -22.02
CA LEU A 227 1.80 -1.31 -22.06
C LEU A 227 2.33 -0.21 -22.99
N GLN A 228 3.62 0.10 -22.91
CA GLN A 228 4.23 1.13 -23.77
C GLN A 228 4.28 0.74 -25.23
N LYS A 229 4.51 -0.57 -25.51
CA LYS A 229 4.41 -1.10 -26.88
C LYS A 229 2.97 -1.04 -27.43
N GLY A 230 1.97 -0.85 -26.58
CA GLY A 230 0.55 -0.94 -26.93
C GLY A 230 0.11 -2.37 -27.28
N ASP A 231 0.93 -3.37 -26.95
CA ASP A 231 0.64 -4.77 -27.23
C ASP A 231 -0.23 -5.39 -26.14
N PHE A 232 -1.53 -5.06 -26.21
CA PHE A 232 -2.50 -5.53 -25.24
C PHE A 232 -2.74 -7.04 -25.30
N SER A 233 -2.57 -7.66 -26.46
CA SER A 233 -2.74 -9.11 -26.63
C SER A 233 -1.65 -9.88 -25.90
N SER A 234 -0.38 -9.54 -26.13
CA SER A 234 0.75 -10.12 -25.39
C SER A 234 0.68 -9.81 -23.90
N LEU A 235 0.22 -8.61 -23.53
CA LEU A 235 0.04 -8.23 -22.12
C LEU A 235 -1.02 -9.09 -21.43
N GLN A 236 -2.16 -9.34 -22.07
CA GLN A 236 -3.22 -10.20 -21.54
C GLN A 236 -2.71 -11.62 -21.31
N LEU A 237 -2.04 -12.20 -22.33
CA LEU A 237 -1.47 -13.54 -22.25
C LEU A 237 -0.42 -13.65 -21.15
N TYR A 238 0.49 -12.69 -21.06
CA TYR A 238 1.53 -12.63 -20.05
C TYR A 238 0.94 -12.55 -18.63
N LEU A 239 0.02 -11.60 -18.38
CA LEU A 239 -0.59 -11.42 -17.06
C LEU A 239 -1.42 -12.62 -16.63
N SER A 240 -2.21 -13.21 -17.51
CA SER A 240 -3.04 -14.38 -17.19
C SER A 240 -2.19 -15.60 -16.84
N LYS A 241 -1.12 -15.84 -17.60
CA LYS A 241 -0.16 -16.91 -17.32
C LYS A 241 0.55 -16.68 -15.99
N THR A 242 1.10 -15.48 -15.80
CA THR A 242 1.86 -15.13 -14.58
C THR A 242 0.99 -15.18 -13.32
N LEU A 243 -0.27 -14.76 -13.38
CA LEU A 243 -1.20 -14.82 -12.24
C LEU A 243 -1.41 -16.27 -11.81
N LYS A 244 -1.66 -17.19 -12.75
CA LYS A 244 -1.82 -18.62 -12.48
C LYS A 244 -0.55 -19.27 -11.90
N GLU A 245 0.62 -18.91 -12.41
CA GLU A 245 1.90 -19.37 -11.90
C GLU A 245 2.13 -18.87 -10.46
N PHE A 246 1.86 -17.58 -10.20
CA PHE A 246 2.05 -16.99 -8.88
C PHE A 246 1.09 -17.59 -7.83
N ASP A 247 -0.15 -17.91 -8.21
CA ASP A 247 -1.11 -18.58 -7.33
C ASP A 247 -0.67 -20.02 -7.03
N ARG A 248 -0.26 -20.78 -8.06
CA ARG A 248 0.25 -22.16 -7.90
C ARG A 248 1.47 -22.21 -6.98
N ASP A 249 2.40 -21.28 -7.15
CA ASP A 249 3.66 -21.22 -6.43
C ASP A 249 3.56 -20.48 -5.08
N SER A 250 2.34 -20.08 -4.69
CA SER A 250 2.06 -19.35 -3.43
C SER A 250 2.90 -18.07 -3.27
N VAL A 251 3.14 -17.36 -4.36
CA VAL A 251 3.92 -16.10 -4.38
C VAL A 251 3.23 -15.02 -3.58
N PHE A 252 1.87 -15.00 -3.62
CA PHE A 252 1.10 -14.01 -2.89
C PHE A 252 0.84 -14.43 -1.44
N ASN A 253 1.14 -13.54 -0.52
CA ASN A 253 0.86 -13.68 0.89
C ASN A 253 0.17 -12.40 1.42
N LYS A 254 -0.19 -12.36 2.71
CA LYS A 254 -0.88 -11.21 3.31
C LYS A 254 -0.22 -9.86 3.01
N ASN A 255 1.13 -9.79 3.02
CA ASN A 255 1.85 -8.51 2.88
C ASN A 255 1.94 -8.02 1.44
N ASN A 256 1.89 -8.92 0.47
CA ASN A 256 1.98 -8.59 -0.94
C ASN A 256 0.66 -8.86 -1.71
N HIS A 257 -0.41 -9.21 -1.00
CA HIS A 257 -1.72 -9.49 -1.59
C HIS A 257 -2.27 -8.30 -2.42
N ASN A 258 -1.91 -7.08 -2.04
CA ASN A 258 -2.19 -5.89 -2.85
C ASN A 258 -1.67 -6.03 -4.30
N GLN A 259 -0.57 -6.74 -4.53
CA GLN A 259 -0.02 -6.94 -5.87
C GLN A 259 -0.89 -7.90 -6.70
N LYS A 260 -1.52 -8.91 -6.06
CA LYS A 260 -2.52 -9.76 -6.72
C LYS A 260 -3.72 -8.94 -7.18
N ILE A 261 -4.27 -8.11 -6.30
CA ILE A 261 -5.39 -7.20 -6.61
C ILE A 261 -5.03 -6.29 -7.79
N VAL A 262 -3.84 -5.70 -7.78
CA VAL A 262 -3.36 -4.86 -8.88
C VAL A 262 -3.22 -5.65 -10.19
N MET A 263 -2.72 -6.89 -10.17
CA MET A 263 -2.63 -7.73 -11.36
C MET A 263 -4.00 -8.05 -11.94
N GLN A 264 -4.96 -8.44 -11.12
CA GLN A 264 -6.35 -8.71 -11.52
C GLN A 264 -7.00 -7.47 -12.13
N THR A 265 -6.79 -6.30 -11.52
CA THR A 265 -7.25 -5.00 -12.06
C THR A 265 -6.68 -4.74 -13.46
N TRP A 266 -5.39 -5.01 -13.68
CA TRP A 266 -4.79 -4.86 -15.01
C TRP A 266 -5.34 -5.85 -16.03
N LEU A 267 -5.59 -7.10 -15.63
CA LEU A 267 -6.25 -8.09 -16.50
C LEU A 267 -7.64 -7.63 -16.94
N ILE A 268 -8.43 -7.06 -16.03
CA ILE A 268 -9.74 -6.49 -16.37
C ILE A 268 -9.57 -5.34 -17.37
N ASN A 269 -8.68 -4.39 -17.10
CA ASN A 269 -8.46 -3.23 -17.97
C ASN A 269 -7.97 -3.61 -19.37
N VAL A 270 -7.07 -4.58 -19.47
CA VAL A 270 -6.58 -5.08 -20.76
C VAL A 270 -7.69 -5.79 -21.55
N ASN A 271 -8.49 -6.62 -20.87
CA ASN A 271 -9.62 -7.30 -21.53
C ASN A 271 -10.73 -6.33 -21.95
N LEU A 272 -10.93 -5.22 -21.22
CA LEU A 272 -11.79 -4.10 -21.68
C LEU A 272 -11.26 -3.49 -22.98
N LYS A 273 -9.95 -3.27 -23.11
CA LYS A 273 -9.32 -2.75 -24.33
C LYS A 273 -9.42 -3.72 -25.51
N LEU A 274 -9.40 -5.02 -25.24
CA LEU A 274 -9.55 -6.08 -26.24
C LEU A 274 -11.01 -6.46 -26.51
N PHE A 275 -11.97 -5.82 -25.86
CA PHE A 275 -13.41 -6.14 -25.92
C PHE A 275 -13.77 -7.58 -25.53
N ASN A 276 -12.94 -8.22 -24.70
CA ASN A 276 -13.15 -9.57 -24.19
C ASN A 276 -14.03 -9.54 -22.92
N PHE A 277 -15.29 -9.15 -23.02
CA PHE A 277 -16.16 -8.93 -21.86
C PHE A 277 -16.40 -10.15 -21.00
N HIS A 278 -16.34 -11.36 -21.56
CA HIS A 278 -16.44 -12.59 -20.76
C HIS A 278 -15.32 -12.65 -19.71
N LEU A 279 -14.07 -12.42 -20.13
CA LEU A 279 -12.90 -12.41 -19.24
C LEU A 279 -12.94 -11.23 -18.25
N VAL A 280 -13.52 -10.09 -18.63
CA VAL A 280 -13.73 -8.96 -17.71
C VAL A 280 -14.57 -9.38 -16.51
N TYR A 281 -15.66 -10.13 -16.74
CA TYR A 281 -16.52 -10.59 -15.64
C TYR A 281 -15.87 -11.68 -14.80
N GLU A 282 -15.16 -12.62 -15.43
CA GLU A 282 -14.42 -13.67 -14.74
C GLU A 282 -13.39 -13.07 -13.77
N TYR A 283 -12.50 -12.22 -14.27
CA TYR A 283 -11.51 -11.56 -13.42
C TYR A 283 -12.10 -10.56 -12.42
N ALA A 284 -13.28 -9.99 -12.69
CA ALA A 284 -13.96 -9.15 -11.72
C ALA A 284 -14.49 -9.95 -10.51
N GLU A 285 -15.01 -11.17 -10.71
CA GLU A 285 -15.41 -12.03 -9.60
C GLU A 285 -14.18 -12.51 -8.81
N GLU A 286 -13.09 -12.90 -9.48
CA GLU A 286 -11.82 -13.22 -8.79
C GLU A 286 -11.29 -12.03 -7.97
N LEU A 287 -11.35 -10.81 -8.51
CA LEU A 287 -10.95 -9.60 -7.81
C LEU A 287 -11.81 -9.37 -6.57
N LYS A 288 -13.12 -9.56 -6.67
CA LYS A 288 -14.05 -9.45 -5.55
C LYS A 288 -13.70 -10.42 -4.42
N GLU A 289 -13.42 -11.68 -4.76
CA GLU A 289 -12.96 -12.68 -3.78
C GLU A 289 -11.65 -12.25 -3.10
N SER A 290 -10.70 -11.74 -3.90
CA SER A 290 -9.42 -11.22 -3.41
C SER A 290 -9.60 -10.05 -2.44
N LEU A 291 -10.56 -9.15 -2.68
CA LEU A 291 -10.86 -8.03 -1.79
C LEU A 291 -11.34 -8.46 -0.40
N HIS A 292 -12.03 -9.60 -0.32
CA HIS A 292 -12.55 -10.13 0.95
C HIS A 292 -11.55 -11.03 1.71
N GLN A 293 -10.39 -11.32 1.13
CA GLN A 293 -9.33 -12.07 1.81
C GLN A 293 -8.68 -11.24 2.94
N TYR A 294 -8.02 -11.93 3.86
CA TYR A 294 -7.31 -11.32 4.99
C TYR A 294 -8.16 -10.34 5.83
N LYS A 295 -9.45 -10.68 6.05
CA LYS A 295 -10.42 -9.87 6.82
C LYS A 295 -10.63 -8.48 6.19
N ASN A 296 -10.80 -8.42 4.89
CA ASN A 296 -11.03 -7.20 4.12
C ASN A 296 -9.88 -6.17 4.21
N LEU A 297 -8.63 -6.62 4.43
CA LEU A 297 -7.48 -5.74 4.67
C LEU A 297 -7.31 -4.68 3.57
N TYR A 298 -7.64 -5.01 2.32
CA TYR A 298 -7.46 -4.13 1.17
C TYR A 298 -8.79 -3.65 0.56
N TYR A 299 -9.92 -3.96 1.20
CA TYR A 299 -11.25 -3.64 0.66
C TYR A 299 -11.45 -2.13 0.48
N GLU A 300 -11.26 -1.35 1.55
CA GLU A 300 -11.44 0.10 1.52
C GLU A 300 -10.56 0.80 0.47
N THR A 301 -9.35 0.28 0.26
CA THR A 301 -8.40 0.84 -0.71
C THR A 301 -8.79 0.58 -2.16
N HIS A 302 -9.43 -0.57 -2.45
CA HIS A 302 -9.63 -1.03 -3.84
C HIS A 302 -11.09 -1.19 -4.26
N VAL A 303 -12.06 -1.06 -3.36
CA VAL A 303 -13.49 -1.20 -3.70
C VAL A 303 -13.94 -0.21 -4.77
N TRP A 304 -13.39 1.02 -4.76
CA TRP A 304 -13.63 1.98 -5.82
C TRP A 304 -13.14 1.48 -7.19
N THR A 305 -11.92 0.96 -7.26
CA THR A 305 -11.35 0.41 -8.49
C THR A 305 -12.17 -0.78 -9.00
N TYR A 306 -12.60 -1.67 -8.09
CA TYR A 306 -13.48 -2.78 -8.43
C TYR A 306 -14.80 -2.28 -9.04
N TYR A 307 -15.46 -1.29 -8.39
CA TYR A 307 -16.68 -0.68 -8.93
C TYR A 307 -16.47 -0.16 -10.35
N GLN A 308 -15.39 0.60 -10.58
CA GLN A 308 -15.07 1.15 -11.90
C GLN A 308 -14.89 0.04 -12.96
N CYS A 309 -14.17 -1.02 -12.63
CA CYS A 309 -13.95 -2.16 -13.53
C CYS A 309 -15.27 -2.83 -13.93
N VAL A 310 -16.13 -3.14 -12.95
CA VAL A 310 -17.41 -3.80 -13.21
C VAL A 310 -18.37 -2.88 -13.95
N PHE A 311 -18.42 -1.60 -13.57
CA PHE A 311 -19.23 -0.60 -14.27
C PHE A 311 -18.81 -0.48 -15.74
N ALA A 312 -17.51 -0.32 -16.01
CA ALA A 312 -16.99 -0.23 -17.37
C ALA A 312 -17.32 -1.50 -18.19
N GLY A 313 -17.13 -2.68 -17.61
CA GLY A 313 -17.52 -3.96 -18.25
C GLY A 313 -18.98 -3.98 -18.65
N CYS A 314 -19.89 -3.62 -17.75
CA CYS A 314 -21.32 -3.55 -18.03
C CYS A 314 -21.66 -2.47 -19.06
N PHE A 315 -21.04 -1.31 -18.98
CA PHE A 315 -21.32 -0.18 -19.86
C PHE A 315 -20.91 -0.48 -21.31
N TYR A 316 -19.66 -0.94 -21.52
CA TYR A 316 -19.16 -1.23 -22.85
C TYR A 316 -19.79 -2.50 -23.48
N SER A 317 -20.32 -3.42 -22.66
CA SER A 317 -21.12 -4.55 -23.15
C SER A 317 -22.63 -4.22 -23.30
N ASN A 318 -23.00 -2.94 -23.22
CA ASN A 318 -24.38 -2.45 -23.33
C ASN A 318 -25.37 -3.02 -22.30
N GLN A 319 -24.90 -3.45 -21.13
CA GLN A 319 -25.74 -3.95 -20.03
C GLN A 319 -26.17 -2.80 -19.10
N LEU A 320 -26.87 -1.78 -19.67
CA LEU A 320 -27.19 -0.52 -18.99
C LEU A 320 -28.00 -0.72 -17.69
N GLN A 321 -28.93 -1.68 -17.66
CA GLN A 321 -29.71 -1.97 -16.46
C GLN A 321 -28.82 -2.51 -15.31
N ARG A 322 -27.81 -3.34 -15.64
CA ARG A 322 -26.83 -3.84 -14.67
C ARG A 322 -25.93 -2.70 -14.15
N CYS A 323 -25.58 -1.72 -15.01
CA CYS A 323 -24.88 -0.51 -14.58
C CYS A 323 -25.67 0.23 -13.50
N LEU A 324 -27.00 0.40 -13.68
CA LEU A 324 -27.85 1.06 -12.70
C LEU A 324 -27.90 0.30 -11.37
N GLN A 325 -28.03 -1.04 -11.42
CA GLN A 325 -28.06 -1.87 -10.21
C GLN A 325 -26.76 -1.74 -9.42
N ILE A 326 -25.61 -1.85 -10.11
CA ILE A 326 -24.29 -1.75 -9.50
C ILE A 326 -24.08 -0.36 -8.91
N SER A 327 -24.36 0.70 -9.65
CA SER A 327 -24.17 2.07 -9.17
C SER A 327 -25.05 2.40 -7.97
N LYS A 328 -26.30 1.93 -7.95
CA LYS A 328 -27.21 2.08 -6.79
C LYS A 328 -26.69 1.32 -5.57
N LYS A 329 -26.19 0.09 -5.74
CA LYS A 329 -25.61 -0.71 -4.66
C LYS A 329 -24.44 0.03 -4.02
N TYR A 330 -23.49 0.48 -4.84
CA TYR A 330 -22.25 1.11 -4.34
C TYR A 330 -22.44 2.55 -3.90
N SER A 331 -23.49 3.27 -4.35
CA SER A 331 -23.83 4.60 -3.83
C SER A 331 -24.25 4.60 -2.36
N SER A 332 -24.68 3.46 -1.83
CA SER A 332 -25.07 3.31 -0.42
C SER A 332 -23.89 2.91 0.49
N GLU A 333 -22.73 2.54 -0.06
CA GLU A 333 -21.58 2.14 0.73
C GLU A 333 -20.87 3.35 1.36
N GLU A 334 -20.66 3.30 2.68
CA GLU A 334 -20.04 4.40 3.44
C GLU A 334 -18.61 4.70 2.96
N VAL A 335 -17.86 3.67 2.58
CA VAL A 335 -16.48 3.77 2.08
C VAL A 335 -16.40 4.57 0.76
N LEU A 336 -17.49 4.61 -0.02
CA LEU A 336 -17.55 5.28 -1.32
C LEU A 336 -18.21 6.66 -1.28
N LYS A 337 -18.50 7.22 -0.12
CA LYS A 337 -19.11 8.56 0.01
C LYS A 337 -18.29 9.65 -0.68
N ASP A 338 -16.97 9.58 -0.59
CA ASP A 338 -16.06 10.54 -1.24
C ASP A 338 -16.07 10.45 -2.77
N HIS A 339 -16.57 9.34 -3.31
CA HIS A 339 -16.74 9.08 -4.74
C HIS A 339 -18.19 9.29 -5.23
N SER A 340 -19.08 9.78 -4.37
CA SER A 340 -20.51 9.91 -4.66
C SER A 340 -20.80 10.76 -5.90
N SER A 341 -20.02 11.85 -6.13
CA SER A 341 -20.14 12.69 -7.33
C SER A 341 -19.83 11.90 -8.60
N LEU A 342 -18.78 11.08 -8.60
CA LEU A 342 -18.43 10.25 -9.76
C LEU A 342 -19.44 9.13 -10.01
N ILE A 343 -20.00 8.54 -8.95
CA ILE A 343 -21.08 7.54 -9.08
C ILE A 343 -22.33 8.20 -9.68
N ASN A 344 -22.70 9.41 -9.23
CA ASN A 344 -23.82 10.16 -9.78
C ASN A 344 -23.58 10.54 -11.25
N LEU A 345 -22.35 10.90 -11.63
CA LEU A 345 -21.98 11.15 -13.03
C LEU A 345 -22.17 9.89 -13.89
N ASN A 346 -21.69 8.73 -13.42
CA ASN A 346 -21.89 7.46 -14.08
C ASN A 346 -23.39 7.13 -14.25
N LEU A 347 -24.20 7.34 -13.20
CA LEU A 347 -25.66 7.18 -13.28
C LEU A 347 -26.29 8.10 -14.31
N ALA A 348 -25.86 9.38 -14.36
CA ALA A 348 -26.37 10.35 -15.33
C ALA A 348 -26.09 9.90 -16.77
N ILE A 349 -24.88 9.40 -17.06
CA ILE A 349 -24.50 8.87 -18.36
C ILE A 349 -25.40 7.67 -18.74
N VAL A 350 -25.63 6.73 -17.83
CA VAL A 350 -26.46 5.55 -18.09
C VAL A 350 -27.91 5.95 -18.33
N TYR A 351 -28.49 6.87 -17.52
CA TYR A 351 -29.86 7.36 -17.75
C TYR A 351 -29.98 8.13 -19.08
N PHE A 352 -28.96 8.88 -19.46
CA PHE A 352 -28.91 9.52 -20.76
C PHE A 352 -28.94 8.50 -21.92
N CYS A 353 -28.12 7.45 -21.84
CA CYS A 353 -28.14 6.34 -22.82
C CYS A 353 -29.51 5.64 -22.89
N LEU A 354 -30.21 5.53 -21.75
CA LEU A 354 -31.57 4.98 -21.66
C LEU A 354 -32.66 5.97 -22.07
N LYS A 355 -32.30 7.18 -22.51
CA LYS A 355 -33.21 8.28 -22.89
C LYS A 355 -34.10 8.82 -21.74
N ASP A 356 -33.74 8.54 -20.48
CA ASP A 356 -34.40 9.08 -19.29
C ASP A 356 -33.73 10.40 -18.87
N ILE A 357 -33.98 11.47 -19.67
CA ILE A 357 -33.36 12.78 -19.49
C ILE A 357 -33.64 13.38 -18.11
N LYS A 358 -34.85 13.13 -17.57
CA LYS A 358 -35.25 13.65 -16.26
C LYS A 358 -34.31 13.14 -15.16
N LYS A 359 -34.13 11.78 -15.08
CA LYS A 359 -33.24 11.19 -14.09
C LYS A 359 -31.76 11.51 -14.35
N ALA A 360 -31.35 11.64 -15.61
CA ALA A 360 -29.99 12.09 -15.94
C ALA A 360 -29.72 13.48 -15.33
N ASN A 361 -30.64 14.45 -15.51
CA ASN A 361 -30.51 15.77 -14.91
C ASN A 361 -30.56 15.78 -13.38
N GLU A 362 -31.41 14.94 -12.76
CA GLU A 362 -31.43 14.76 -11.30
C GLU A 362 -30.08 14.29 -10.76
N CYS A 363 -29.43 13.35 -11.45
CA CYS A 363 -28.09 12.86 -11.08
C CYS A 363 -27.01 13.94 -11.28
N LEU A 364 -27.03 14.70 -12.38
CA LEU A 364 -26.10 15.80 -12.62
C LEU A 364 -26.22 16.91 -11.58
N ASN A 365 -27.44 17.26 -11.17
CA ASN A 365 -27.65 18.24 -10.11
C ASN A 365 -27.08 17.81 -8.74
N LYS A 366 -26.90 16.49 -8.50
CA LYS A 366 -26.20 16.00 -7.30
C LYS A 366 -24.68 16.06 -7.40
N VAL A 367 -24.14 16.14 -8.62
CA VAL A 367 -22.69 16.33 -8.84
C VAL A 367 -22.27 17.78 -8.60
N LEU A 368 -23.17 18.73 -8.88
CA LEU A 368 -22.92 20.17 -8.78
C LEU A 368 -23.11 20.74 -7.35
N LYS A 369 -23.68 19.96 -6.45
CA LYS A 369 -23.82 20.28 -5.02
C LYS A 369 -22.68 19.70 -4.18
#